data_616af72df1b2cb16ba4231415c97213e
#
_entry.id   616af72df1b2cb16ba4231415c97213e
#
_cell.length_a   1.000
_cell.length_b   1.000
_cell.length_c   1.000
_cell.angle_alpha   90.00
_cell.angle_beta   90.00
_cell.angle_gamma   90.00
#
_symmetry.space_group_name_H-M   'P 1'
#
loop_
_entity.id
_entity.type
_entity.pdbx_description
1 polymer ?
#
loop_
_entity_poly.entity_id
_entity_poly.type
_entity_poly.pdbx_seq_one_letter_code
_entity_poly.pdbx_strand_id
1 'polypeptide(L)'
;MNPFEIYLLRPPEGGAPADTILDALLGDGRVALAADDPSRAHYRNPDTGAFFSLLLASEVTEAWEARLAAARRAADEDAPPPPEPEEDYDGGEDEDFEADEDGGAEPDVEQAPVIITLPLLVMEFFMREALAFAEALARTADLAVDLHAGTEDGAQASSPAEIAATWLGARDEAVAELAEKNGGAFDLKLHAHHSVRIQLCVWSPAKAAAWWKYGSARRALAAELGPRGVVVPALSAVRHEGTVKSLCEWRPGTPCVLPRTDLVLVRRERERKGLFRTRKIVQEGLVPNEQIWKILAAHSELRAEPADLLVHRSTPPPIAARLEAMALEPLEHARNALLLGVVDLGSEPRA
;
A
#
# COMPACT_ATOMS: atom_id res chain seq x y z
N MET A 1 -16.54 -8.22 -9.62
CA MET A 1 -15.94 -7.03 -10.24
C MET A 1 -14.54 -7.43 -10.65
N ASN A 2 -14.25 -7.45 -11.94
CA ASN A 2 -12.93 -7.86 -12.43
C ASN A 2 -11.92 -6.75 -12.16
N PRO A 3 -10.69 -7.09 -11.77
CA PRO A 3 -9.62 -6.12 -11.64
C PRO A 3 -9.25 -5.54 -13.02
N PHE A 4 -8.55 -4.42 -13.01
CA PHE A 4 -7.99 -3.84 -14.22
C PHE A 4 -6.59 -4.41 -14.45
N GLU A 5 -6.28 -4.78 -15.69
CA GLU A 5 -5.03 -5.43 -16.05
C GLU A 5 -4.19 -4.57 -16.98
N ILE A 6 -2.89 -4.54 -16.73
CA ILE A 6 -1.86 -3.93 -17.58
C ILE A 6 -0.86 -5.03 -17.94
N TYR A 7 -0.66 -5.25 -19.23
CA TYR A 7 0.20 -6.29 -19.74
C TYR A 7 1.58 -5.72 -20.08
N LEU A 8 2.63 -6.41 -19.63
CA LEU A 8 3.99 -6.15 -20.08
C LEU A 8 4.35 -7.25 -21.10
N LEU A 9 4.47 -6.86 -22.35
CA LEU A 9 4.61 -7.77 -23.47
C LEU A 9 6.04 -7.80 -23.97
N ARG A 10 6.50 -8.94 -24.46
CA ARG A 10 7.75 -9.04 -25.18
C ARG A 10 7.62 -8.44 -26.58
N PRO A 11 8.64 -7.71 -27.05
CA PRO A 11 8.67 -7.30 -28.45
C PRO A 11 8.81 -8.54 -29.36
N PRO A 12 8.24 -8.49 -30.59
CA PRO A 12 8.25 -9.64 -31.52
C PRO A 12 9.64 -10.17 -31.91
N GLU A 13 10.66 -9.30 -31.85
CA GLU A 13 12.04 -9.65 -32.26
C GLU A 13 12.90 -10.16 -31.11
N GLY A 14 12.29 -10.47 -29.99
CA GLY A 14 12.95 -10.92 -28.76
C GLY A 14 12.64 -10.02 -27.57
N GLY A 15 12.96 -10.46 -26.38
CA GLY A 15 12.79 -9.71 -25.15
C GLY A 15 13.80 -10.19 -24.13
N ALA A 16 13.89 -9.50 -23.01
CA ALA A 16 14.79 -9.91 -21.94
C ALA A 16 14.48 -11.34 -21.48
N PRO A 17 15.48 -12.14 -21.15
CA PRO A 17 15.29 -13.46 -20.54
C PRO A 17 14.56 -13.33 -19.21
N ALA A 18 13.88 -14.40 -18.78
CA ALA A 18 13.12 -14.46 -17.53
C ALA A 18 13.92 -14.02 -16.31
N ASP A 19 15.21 -14.39 -16.26
CA ASP A 19 16.13 -13.96 -15.19
C ASP A 19 16.29 -12.43 -15.09
N THR A 20 16.35 -11.73 -16.22
CA THR A 20 16.44 -10.26 -16.23
C THR A 20 15.16 -9.62 -15.71
N ILE A 21 13.99 -10.15 -16.07
CA ILE A 21 12.69 -9.71 -15.57
C ILE A 21 12.64 -9.93 -14.06
N LEU A 22 13.03 -11.10 -13.60
CA LEU A 22 13.07 -11.45 -12.19
C LEU A 22 14.02 -10.56 -11.40
N ASP A 23 15.21 -10.27 -11.93
CA ASP A 23 16.17 -9.34 -11.30
C ASP A 23 15.60 -7.93 -11.17
N ALA A 24 14.89 -7.46 -12.19
CA ALA A 24 14.24 -6.16 -12.16
C ALA A 24 13.11 -6.12 -11.12
N LEU A 25 12.31 -7.19 -11.00
CA LEU A 25 11.27 -7.31 -9.99
C LEU A 25 11.84 -7.34 -8.56
N LEU A 26 12.84 -8.18 -8.31
CA LEU A 26 13.47 -8.33 -6.99
C LEU A 26 14.32 -7.13 -6.59
N GLY A 27 14.84 -6.38 -7.57
CA GLY A 27 15.56 -5.14 -7.36
C GLY A 27 14.67 -4.00 -6.82
N ASP A 28 13.37 -4.07 -7.01
CA ASP A 28 12.43 -3.12 -6.40
C ASP A 28 12.03 -3.61 -5.00
N GLY A 29 12.57 -3.00 -3.97
CA GLY A 29 12.28 -3.37 -2.57
C GLY A 29 10.81 -3.22 -2.14
N ARG A 30 9.91 -2.83 -3.05
CA ARG A 30 8.45 -2.76 -2.84
C ARG A 30 7.73 -4.00 -3.37
N VAL A 31 8.43 -4.86 -4.12
CA VAL A 31 7.88 -6.11 -4.65
C VAL A 31 8.26 -7.25 -3.73
N ALA A 32 7.28 -8.09 -3.41
CA ALA A 32 7.45 -9.34 -2.68
C ALA A 32 6.73 -10.45 -3.43
N LEU A 33 7.42 -11.57 -3.65
CA LEU A 33 6.82 -12.78 -4.21
C LEU A 33 5.91 -13.44 -3.16
N ALA A 34 4.78 -13.98 -3.60
CA ALA A 34 3.88 -14.70 -2.71
C ALA A 34 4.54 -16.02 -2.27
N ALA A 35 4.44 -16.34 -0.99
CA ALA A 35 5.11 -17.53 -0.43
C ALA A 35 4.40 -18.84 -0.80
N ASP A 36 3.11 -18.76 -1.06
CA ASP A 36 2.18 -19.86 -1.34
C ASP A 36 1.86 -20.01 -2.83
N ASP A 37 2.19 -19.01 -3.64
CA ASP A 37 1.93 -19.03 -5.09
C ASP A 37 3.08 -18.33 -5.83
N PRO A 38 4.04 -19.09 -6.39
CA PRO A 38 5.21 -18.54 -7.07
C PRO A 38 4.88 -17.80 -8.38
N SER A 39 3.67 -18.02 -8.94
CA SER A 39 3.18 -17.27 -10.10
C SER A 39 2.72 -15.85 -9.74
N ARG A 40 2.73 -15.47 -8.45
CA ARG A 40 2.25 -14.17 -7.98
C ARG A 40 3.30 -13.39 -7.22
N ALA A 41 3.27 -12.09 -7.44
CA ALA A 41 4.00 -11.13 -6.63
C ALA A 41 3.07 -10.00 -6.22
N HIS A 42 3.46 -9.27 -5.18
CA HIS A 42 2.71 -8.13 -4.68
C HIS A 42 3.62 -6.92 -4.61
N TYR A 43 3.19 -5.84 -5.22
CA TYR A 43 3.79 -4.53 -5.01
C TYR A 43 3.12 -3.85 -3.82
N ARG A 44 3.91 -3.27 -2.93
CA ARG A 44 3.40 -2.46 -1.84
C ARG A 44 4.34 -1.30 -1.54
N ASN A 45 3.83 -0.09 -1.66
CA ASN A 45 4.56 1.11 -1.24
C ASN A 45 4.16 1.48 0.21
N PRO A 46 5.04 1.28 1.20
CA PRO A 46 4.71 1.55 2.60
C PRO A 46 4.55 3.04 2.92
N ASP A 47 5.03 3.92 2.03
CA ASP A 47 4.98 5.37 2.23
C ASP A 47 3.69 5.99 1.71
N THR A 48 3.14 5.47 0.60
CA THR A 48 1.88 5.94 -0.01
C THR A 48 0.70 5.04 0.30
N GLY A 49 0.97 3.78 0.66
CA GLY A 49 -0.04 2.75 0.86
C GLY A 49 -0.59 2.16 -0.45
N ALA A 50 -0.04 2.52 -1.61
CA ALA A 50 -0.41 1.90 -2.87
C ALA A 50 0.00 0.43 -2.89
N PHE A 51 -0.85 -0.41 -3.46
CA PHE A 51 -0.60 -1.84 -3.65
C PHE A 51 -1.31 -2.35 -4.90
N PHE A 52 -0.73 -3.35 -5.52
CA PHE A 52 -1.31 -4.10 -6.64
C PHE A 52 -0.63 -5.46 -6.74
N SER A 53 -1.27 -6.38 -7.47
CA SER A 53 -0.73 -7.72 -7.68
C SER A 53 -0.04 -7.81 -9.05
N LEU A 54 0.89 -8.75 -9.14
CA LEU A 54 1.60 -9.11 -10.36
C LEU A 54 1.34 -10.60 -10.60
N LEU A 55 0.92 -10.96 -11.79
CA LEU A 55 0.87 -12.34 -12.26
C LEU A 55 2.10 -12.56 -13.16
N LEU A 56 2.83 -13.63 -12.89
CA LEU A 56 4.06 -13.96 -13.58
C LEU A 56 3.84 -15.16 -14.51
N ALA A 57 4.34 -15.08 -15.73
CA ALA A 57 4.33 -16.21 -16.64
C ALA A 57 5.17 -17.37 -16.10
N SER A 58 4.89 -18.59 -16.59
CA SER A 58 5.54 -19.83 -16.18
C SER A 58 7.06 -19.75 -16.19
N GLU A 59 7.64 -19.17 -17.23
CA GLU A 59 9.09 -19.02 -17.38
C GLU A 59 9.75 -18.13 -16.32
N VAL A 60 9.07 -17.04 -15.87
CA VAL A 60 9.55 -16.17 -14.78
C VAL A 60 9.40 -16.89 -13.46
N THR A 61 8.32 -17.66 -13.30
CA THR A 61 8.05 -18.51 -12.14
C THR A 61 9.11 -19.60 -12.00
N GLU A 62 9.42 -20.31 -13.08
CA GLU A 62 10.46 -21.36 -13.12
C GLU A 62 11.85 -20.79 -12.77
N ALA A 63 12.21 -19.62 -13.29
CA ALA A 63 13.45 -18.93 -12.95
C ALA A 63 13.52 -18.61 -11.47
N TRP A 64 12.41 -18.19 -10.87
CA TRP A 64 12.32 -17.95 -9.43
C TRP A 64 12.48 -19.23 -8.60
N GLU A 65 11.76 -20.30 -8.95
CA GLU A 65 11.86 -21.60 -8.26
C GLU A 65 13.27 -22.16 -8.34
N ALA A 66 13.92 -22.04 -9.48
CA ALA A 66 15.33 -22.46 -9.63
C ALA A 66 16.27 -21.69 -8.68
N ARG A 67 16.07 -20.37 -8.51
CA ARG A 67 16.84 -19.54 -7.55
C ARG A 67 16.57 -19.91 -6.11
N LEU A 68 15.30 -20.16 -5.77
CA LEU A 68 14.95 -20.63 -4.41
C LEU A 68 15.60 -21.96 -4.09
N ALA A 69 15.56 -22.91 -5.03
CA ALA A 69 16.20 -24.21 -4.87
C ALA A 69 17.73 -24.10 -4.73
N ALA A 70 18.35 -23.16 -5.47
CA ALA A 70 19.77 -22.89 -5.34
C ALA A 70 20.12 -22.26 -3.97
N ALA A 71 19.32 -21.29 -3.52
CA ALA A 71 19.52 -20.66 -2.22
C ALA A 71 19.33 -21.63 -1.04
N ARG A 72 18.33 -22.54 -1.11
CA ARG A 72 18.14 -23.58 -0.11
C ARG A 72 19.32 -24.55 -0.04
N ARG A 73 19.83 -25.00 -1.20
CA ARG A 73 21.02 -25.87 -1.25
C ARG A 73 22.24 -25.20 -0.63
N ALA A 74 22.49 -23.91 -0.93
CA ALA A 74 23.60 -23.17 -0.33
C ALA A 74 23.44 -23.02 1.20
N ALA A 75 22.22 -22.81 1.68
CA ALA A 75 21.94 -22.73 3.12
C ALA A 75 22.12 -24.10 3.84
N ASP A 76 21.78 -25.20 3.15
CA ASP A 76 21.95 -26.57 3.69
C ASP A 76 23.45 -26.98 3.72
N GLU A 77 24.27 -26.51 2.79
CA GLU A 77 25.70 -26.73 2.79
C GLU A 77 26.43 -26.04 3.96
N ASP A 78 25.91 -24.88 4.41
CA ASP A 78 26.43 -24.11 5.56
C ASP A 78 25.78 -24.52 6.90
N ALA A 79 24.76 -25.38 6.87
CA ALA A 79 24.06 -25.82 8.09
C ALA A 79 24.92 -26.83 8.89
N PRO A 80 24.96 -26.73 10.23
CA PRO A 80 25.55 -27.78 11.05
C PRO A 80 24.78 -29.10 10.82
N PRO A 81 25.48 -30.26 10.84
CA PRO A 81 24.82 -31.55 10.61
C PRO A 81 23.62 -31.72 11.55
N PRO A 82 22.48 -32.20 11.03
CA PRO A 82 21.29 -32.38 11.84
C PRO A 82 21.60 -33.34 13.01
N PRO A 83 21.00 -33.12 14.20
CA PRO A 83 21.08 -34.07 15.27
C PRO A 83 20.52 -35.41 14.77
N GLU A 84 21.15 -36.52 15.19
CA GLU A 84 20.72 -37.86 14.79
C GLU A 84 19.21 -38.00 15.03
N PRO A 85 18.46 -38.57 14.06
CA PRO A 85 17.02 -38.72 14.18
C PRO A 85 16.69 -39.63 15.34
N GLU A 86 15.92 -39.15 16.33
CA GLU A 86 15.18 -39.99 17.22
C GLU A 86 14.10 -40.71 16.38
N GLU A 87 14.24 -42.03 16.25
CA GLU A 87 13.25 -42.85 15.59
C GLU A 87 11.93 -42.78 16.35
N ASP A 88 10.88 -42.54 15.62
CA ASP A 88 9.45 -42.82 15.84
C ASP A 88 8.55 -41.63 15.59
N TYR A 89 7.95 -41.58 14.41
CA TYR A 89 6.50 -41.37 14.32
C TYR A 89 5.93 -41.92 13.00
N ASP A 90 5.07 -42.91 13.19
CA ASP A 90 4.29 -43.59 12.17
C ASP A 90 3.03 -42.82 11.79
N GLY A 91 2.75 -42.81 10.48
CA GLY A 91 1.40 -42.85 9.91
C GLY A 91 0.48 -41.60 10.07
N GLY A 92 0.31 -40.83 9.03
CA GLY A 92 -0.82 -39.95 8.80
C GLY A 92 -1.23 -39.99 7.32
N GLU A 93 -2.41 -40.52 7.07
CA GLU A 93 -3.02 -40.77 5.77
C GLU A 93 -3.22 -39.43 5.00
N ASP A 94 -2.73 -39.40 3.75
CA ASP A 94 -2.95 -38.32 2.80
C ASP A 94 -4.43 -38.30 2.35
N GLU A 95 -5.21 -37.33 2.78
CA GLU A 95 -6.51 -37.06 2.17
C GLU A 95 -6.29 -36.25 0.88
N ASP A 96 -6.56 -36.91 -0.25
CA ASP A 96 -6.61 -36.34 -1.58
C ASP A 96 -7.73 -35.28 -1.65
N PHE A 97 -7.38 -34.01 -1.62
CA PHE A 97 -8.28 -32.90 -1.91
C PHE A 97 -8.34 -32.69 -3.42
N GLU A 98 -9.40 -33.20 -4.04
CA GLU A 98 -9.74 -32.85 -5.42
C GLU A 98 -10.08 -31.36 -5.49
N ALA A 99 -9.21 -30.59 -6.13
CA ALA A 99 -9.47 -29.18 -6.45
C ALA A 99 -10.45 -29.13 -7.64
N ASP A 100 -11.64 -28.55 -7.41
CA ASP A 100 -12.57 -28.19 -8.47
C ASP A 100 -11.89 -27.15 -9.39
N GLU A 101 -11.49 -27.58 -10.56
CA GLU A 101 -11.04 -26.74 -11.68
C GLU A 101 -12.24 -25.96 -12.24
N ASP A 102 -12.48 -24.77 -11.73
CA ASP A 102 -13.39 -23.82 -12.34
C ASP A 102 -12.67 -23.23 -13.57
N GLY A 103 -12.98 -23.80 -14.75
CA GLY A 103 -12.36 -23.50 -16.04
C GLY A 103 -12.73 -22.11 -16.59
N GLY A 104 -12.19 -21.07 -15.96
CA GLY A 104 -12.04 -19.76 -16.59
C GLY A 104 -10.91 -19.84 -17.61
N ALA A 105 -11.17 -19.45 -18.86
CA ALA A 105 -10.14 -19.36 -19.89
C ALA A 105 -8.96 -18.53 -19.35
N GLU A 106 -7.84 -19.18 -19.09
CA GLU A 106 -6.60 -18.49 -18.72
C GLU A 106 -6.25 -17.55 -19.88
N PRO A 107 -5.97 -16.26 -19.62
CA PRO A 107 -5.48 -15.37 -20.66
C PRO A 107 -4.20 -15.96 -21.24
N ASP A 108 -3.99 -15.78 -22.53
CA ASP A 108 -2.83 -16.29 -23.28
C ASP A 108 -1.54 -15.64 -22.74
N VAL A 109 -1.04 -16.19 -21.63
CA VAL A 109 0.05 -15.65 -20.80
C VAL A 109 1.41 -15.82 -21.50
N GLU A 110 1.49 -16.58 -22.60
CA GLU A 110 2.75 -16.87 -23.30
C GLU A 110 3.46 -15.60 -23.83
N GLN A 111 2.71 -14.55 -24.15
CA GLN A 111 3.27 -13.28 -24.64
C GLN A 111 3.51 -12.23 -23.55
N ALA A 112 2.86 -12.35 -22.41
CA ALA A 112 2.94 -11.38 -21.33
C ALA A 112 3.69 -11.97 -20.11
N PRO A 113 5.02 -11.80 -20.00
CA PRO A 113 5.78 -12.31 -18.88
C PRO A 113 5.35 -11.73 -17.53
N VAL A 114 4.71 -10.57 -17.50
CA VAL A 114 4.17 -9.93 -16.29
C VAL A 114 2.84 -9.26 -16.61
N ILE A 115 1.83 -9.52 -15.80
CA ILE A 115 0.54 -8.81 -15.82
C ILE A 115 0.38 -8.08 -14.49
N ILE A 116 0.15 -6.78 -14.53
CA ILE A 116 -0.15 -5.97 -13.36
C ILE A 116 -1.66 -5.95 -13.17
N THR A 117 -2.13 -6.40 -12.03
CA THR A 117 -3.54 -6.45 -11.67
C THR A 117 -3.85 -5.37 -10.65
N LEU A 118 -4.60 -4.35 -11.05
CA LEU A 118 -4.91 -3.19 -10.23
C LEU A 118 -6.38 -3.20 -9.78
N PRO A 119 -6.67 -3.00 -8.47
CA PRO A 119 -8.04 -2.83 -8.01
C PRO A 119 -8.70 -1.58 -8.61
N LEU A 120 -10.00 -1.66 -8.95
CA LEU A 120 -10.74 -0.49 -9.45
C LEU A 120 -11.15 0.46 -8.31
N LEU A 121 -11.49 -0.07 -7.14
CA LEU A 121 -12.00 0.74 -6.03
C LEU A 121 -10.86 1.30 -5.15
N VAL A 122 -9.99 2.08 -5.79
CA VAL A 122 -8.85 2.76 -5.15
C VAL A 122 -8.70 4.18 -5.68
N MET A 123 -7.84 4.98 -5.05
CA MET A 123 -7.55 6.35 -5.47
C MET A 123 -6.68 6.37 -6.75
N GLU A 124 -6.79 7.46 -7.51
CA GLU A 124 -6.08 7.64 -8.79
C GLU A 124 -4.57 7.43 -8.70
N PHE A 125 -3.96 7.79 -7.59
CA PHE A 125 -2.50 7.64 -7.45
C PHE A 125 -2.02 6.18 -7.46
N PHE A 126 -2.90 5.19 -7.21
CA PHE A 126 -2.56 3.77 -7.39
C PHE A 126 -2.22 3.47 -8.85
N MET A 127 -3.03 3.99 -9.78
CA MET A 127 -2.75 3.86 -11.21
C MET A 127 -1.44 4.57 -11.58
N ARG A 128 -1.18 5.76 -11.05
CA ARG A 128 0.07 6.47 -11.29
C ARG A 128 1.30 5.69 -10.83
N GLU A 129 1.22 5.03 -9.68
CA GLU A 129 2.31 4.18 -9.19
C GLU A 129 2.45 2.89 -10.01
N ALA A 130 1.33 2.26 -10.41
CA ALA A 130 1.35 1.09 -11.27
C ALA A 130 1.97 1.40 -12.63
N LEU A 131 1.62 2.52 -13.25
CA LEU A 131 2.23 2.97 -14.52
C LEU A 131 3.71 3.27 -14.36
N ALA A 132 4.10 4.01 -13.31
CA ALA A 132 5.51 4.30 -13.07
C ALA A 132 6.35 3.02 -12.86
N PHE A 133 5.77 2.04 -12.17
CA PHE A 133 6.37 0.72 -12.01
C PHE A 133 6.44 -0.04 -13.34
N ALA A 134 5.34 -0.09 -14.11
CA ALA A 134 5.27 -0.74 -15.41
C ALA A 134 6.32 -0.17 -16.39
N GLU A 135 6.43 1.17 -16.48
CA GLU A 135 7.41 1.84 -17.32
C GLU A 135 8.85 1.56 -16.88
N ALA A 136 9.10 1.51 -15.56
CA ALA A 136 10.43 1.20 -15.04
C ALA A 136 10.83 -0.24 -15.37
N LEU A 137 9.92 -1.19 -15.14
CA LEU A 137 10.13 -2.61 -15.45
C LEU A 137 10.29 -2.82 -16.96
N ALA A 138 9.42 -2.23 -17.77
CA ALA A 138 9.46 -2.29 -19.22
C ALA A 138 10.81 -1.79 -19.78
N ARG A 139 11.31 -0.69 -19.26
CA ARG A 139 12.60 -0.13 -19.66
C ARG A 139 13.78 -1.03 -19.27
N THR A 140 13.72 -1.65 -18.09
CA THR A 140 14.81 -2.50 -17.58
C THR A 140 14.83 -3.85 -18.27
N ALA A 141 13.68 -4.39 -18.59
CA ALA A 141 13.50 -5.73 -19.15
C ALA A 141 13.14 -5.73 -20.67
N ASP A 142 13.27 -4.58 -21.34
CA ASP A 142 12.94 -4.43 -22.78
C ASP A 142 11.55 -5.02 -23.12
N LEU A 143 10.52 -4.55 -22.41
CA LEU A 143 9.13 -4.95 -22.58
C LEU A 143 8.30 -3.77 -23.10
N ALA A 144 7.18 -4.06 -23.78
CA ALA A 144 6.16 -3.09 -24.13
C ALA A 144 5.03 -3.10 -23.08
N VAL A 145 4.44 -1.94 -22.79
CA VAL A 145 3.28 -1.81 -21.90
C VAL A 145 2.02 -1.71 -22.74
N ASP A 146 1.03 -2.57 -22.50
CA ASP A 146 -0.23 -2.60 -23.26
C ASP A 146 -1.45 -2.83 -22.34
N LEU A 147 -2.62 -2.51 -22.86
CA LEU A 147 -3.93 -2.79 -22.27
C LEU A 147 -4.49 -4.17 -22.64
N HIS A 148 -3.92 -4.82 -23.61
CA HIS A 148 -4.41 -6.08 -24.17
C HIS A 148 -3.34 -7.16 -24.14
N ALA A 149 -3.74 -8.38 -23.95
CA ALA A 149 -2.84 -9.55 -23.88
C ALA A 149 -2.12 -9.89 -25.21
N GLY A 150 -2.08 -8.97 -26.15
CA GLY A 150 -1.59 -9.16 -27.50
C GLY A 150 -2.76 -9.48 -28.45
N THR A 151 -2.81 -8.78 -29.56
CA THR A 151 -3.71 -9.10 -30.66
C THR A 151 -2.91 -9.82 -31.73
N GLU A 152 -3.59 -10.56 -32.63
CA GLU A 152 -2.95 -11.25 -33.79
C GLU A 152 -2.10 -10.29 -34.64
N ASP A 153 -2.37 -8.98 -34.59
CA ASP A 153 -1.67 -7.93 -35.35
C ASP A 153 -0.38 -7.42 -34.66
N GLY A 154 0.01 -8.00 -33.52
CA GLY A 154 1.16 -7.59 -32.70
C GLY A 154 0.80 -6.58 -31.61
N ALA A 155 1.60 -6.58 -30.54
CA ALA A 155 1.42 -5.66 -29.40
C ALA A 155 1.59 -4.21 -29.87
N GLN A 156 0.51 -3.46 -29.81
CA GLN A 156 0.55 -2.02 -30.02
C GLN A 156 0.68 -1.37 -28.64
N ALA A 157 1.87 -0.86 -28.32
CA ALA A 157 2.14 -0.25 -27.03
C ALA A 157 1.14 0.86 -26.73
N SER A 158 0.39 0.71 -25.65
CA SER A 158 -0.56 1.71 -25.19
C SER A 158 0.18 2.85 -24.48
N SER A 159 -0.22 4.08 -24.72
CA SER A 159 0.37 5.21 -24.01
C SER A 159 -0.07 5.22 -22.54
N PRO A 160 0.76 5.67 -21.59
CA PRO A 160 0.38 5.82 -20.19
C PRO A 160 -0.90 6.63 -19.99
N ALA A 161 -1.14 7.62 -20.85
CA ALA A 161 -2.35 8.44 -20.79
C ALA A 161 -3.61 7.66 -21.19
N GLU A 162 -3.53 6.80 -22.20
CA GLU A 162 -4.62 5.90 -22.60
C GLU A 162 -4.94 4.89 -21.52
N ILE A 163 -3.91 4.26 -20.94
CA ILE A 163 -4.06 3.29 -19.85
C ILE A 163 -4.76 3.97 -18.65
N ALA A 164 -4.28 5.15 -18.24
CA ALA A 164 -4.87 5.90 -17.15
C ALA A 164 -6.33 6.29 -17.43
N ALA A 165 -6.63 6.77 -18.65
CA ALA A 165 -8.00 7.16 -19.03
C ALA A 165 -8.96 5.97 -19.05
N THR A 166 -8.54 4.83 -19.57
CA THR A 166 -9.33 3.59 -19.61
C THR A 166 -9.62 3.09 -18.19
N TRP A 167 -8.60 3.07 -17.32
CA TRP A 167 -8.79 2.69 -15.93
C TRP A 167 -9.73 3.65 -15.18
N LEU A 168 -9.60 4.98 -15.38
CA LEU A 168 -10.50 5.97 -14.77
C LEU A 168 -11.95 5.73 -15.18
N GLY A 169 -12.21 5.45 -16.49
CA GLY A 169 -13.54 5.11 -16.98
C GLY A 169 -14.11 3.86 -16.30
N ALA A 170 -13.34 2.77 -16.27
CA ALA A 170 -13.75 1.52 -15.63
C ALA A 170 -13.97 1.69 -14.12
N ARG A 171 -13.15 2.50 -13.44
CA ARG A 171 -13.32 2.82 -12.02
C ARG A 171 -14.61 3.59 -11.77
N ASP A 172 -14.88 4.62 -12.54
CA ASP A 172 -16.04 5.48 -12.34
C ASP A 172 -17.34 4.71 -12.62
N GLU A 173 -17.37 3.81 -13.61
CA GLU A 173 -18.46 2.87 -13.85
C GLU A 173 -18.66 1.92 -12.66
N ALA A 174 -17.58 1.32 -12.16
CA ALA A 174 -17.63 0.41 -11.02
C ALA A 174 -18.15 1.10 -9.75
N VAL A 175 -17.72 2.33 -9.50
CA VAL A 175 -18.20 3.14 -8.36
C VAL A 175 -19.69 3.47 -8.50
N ALA A 176 -20.13 3.88 -9.69
CA ALA A 176 -21.53 4.20 -9.95
C ALA A 176 -22.45 2.97 -9.76
N GLU A 177 -22.06 1.82 -10.33
CA GLU A 177 -22.79 0.58 -10.18
C GLU A 177 -22.91 0.15 -8.70
N LEU A 178 -21.81 0.26 -7.95
CA LEU A 178 -21.78 -0.11 -6.55
C LEU A 178 -22.63 0.83 -5.68
N ALA A 179 -22.57 2.14 -5.94
CA ALA A 179 -23.34 3.14 -5.21
C ALA A 179 -24.85 2.93 -5.44
N GLU A 180 -25.27 2.64 -6.68
CA GLU A 180 -26.67 2.40 -7.03
C GLU A 180 -27.22 1.10 -6.41
N LYS A 181 -26.49 0.00 -6.50
CA LYS A 181 -26.98 -1.32 -6.09
C LYS A 181 -26.96 -1.55 -4.59
N ASN A 182 -25.92 -1.10 -3.90
CA ASN A 182 -25.64 -1.51 -2.52
C ASN A 182 -25.44 -0.33 -1.55
N GLY A 183 -25.76 0.90 -1.93
CA GLY A 183 -25.43 2.08 -1.11
C GLY A 183 -23.94 2.20 -0.83
N GLY A 184 -23.10 1.72 -1.76
CA GLY A 184 -21.66 1.75 -1.64
C GLY A 184 -21.04 0.65 -0.77
N ALA A 185 -21.80 -0.36 -0.33
CA ALA A 185 -21.26 -1.51 0.42
C ALA A 185 -20.95 -2.67 -0.53
N PHE A 186 -19.80 -3.32 -0.34
CA PHE A 186 -19.41 -4.50 -1.11
C PHE A 186 -18.64 -5.50 -0.25
N ASP A 187 -18.69 -6.78 -0.64
CA ASP A 187 -17.95 -7.84 0.01
C ASP A 187 -16.67 -8.14 -0.78
N LEU A 188 -15.53 -8.03 -0.12
CA LEU A 188 -14.24 -8.42 -0.65
C LEU A 188 -13.91 -9.83 -0.18
N LYS A 189 -13.74 -10.76 -1.11
CA LYS A 189 -13.22 -12.11 -0.81
C LYS A 189 -11.70 -12.01 -0.61
N LEU A 190 -11.23 -12.23 0.60
CA LEU A 190 -9.80 -12.27 0.93
C LEU A 190 -9.22 -13.67 0.68
N HIS A 191 -10.00 -14.71 0.96
CA HIS A 191 -9.71 -16.13 0.73
C HIS A 191 -11.03 -16.87 0.46
N ALA A 192 -10.96 -18.13 0.03
CA ALA A 192 -12.12 -18.93 -0.37
C ALA A 192 -13.31 -18.88 0.63
N HIS A 193 -13.05 -18.75 1.93
CA HIS A 193 -14.06 -18.75 2.99
C HIS A 193 -14.13 -17.45 3.81
N HIS A 194 -13.34 -16.42 3.48
CA HIS A 194 -13.31 -15.17 4.24
C HIS A 194 -13.67 -14.01 3.35
N SER A 195 -14.85 -13.44 3.54
CA SER A 195 -15.24 -12.17 2.95
C SER A 195 -15.26 -11.07 4.02
N VAL A 196 -14.78 -9.89 3.64
CA VAL A 196 -14.86 -8.69 4.48
C VAL A 196 -15.76 -7.70 3.78
N ARG A 197 -16.80 -7.26 4.50
CA ARG A 197 -17.69 -6.20 4.00
C ARG A 197 -16.99 -4.86 4.10
N ILE A 198 -16.83 -4.21 2.96
CA ILE A 198 -16.18 -2.90 2.82
C ILE A 198 -17.24 -1.88 2.44
N GLN A 199 -17.18 -0.70 3.05
CA GLN A 199 -17.97 0.45 2.66
C GLN A 199 -17.10 1.36 1.80
N LEU A 200 -17.62 1.75 0.64
CA LEU A 200 -16.99 2.76 -0.22
C LEU A 200 -16.84 4.07 0.57
N CYS A 201 -15.67 4.64 0.52
CA CYS A 201 -15.35 5.92 1.14
C CYS A 201 -14.79 6.87 0.08
N VAL A 202 -15.33 8.08 0.03
CA VAL A 202 -14.89 9.08 -0.94
C VAL A 202 -14.00 10.11 -0.26
N TRP A 203 -12.79 10.29 -0.80
CA TRP A 203 -11.93 11.42 -0.46
C TRP A 203 -12.00 12.48 -1.55
N SER A 204 -11.75 13.73 -1.20
CA SER A 204 -11.56 14.74 -2.24
C SER A 204 -10.25 14.47 -3.00
N PRO A 205 -10.19 14.78 -4.31
CA PRO A 205 -8.94 14.66 -5.08
C PRO A 205 -7.78 15.44 -4.47
N ALA A 206 -8.05 16.59 -3.87
CA ALA A 206 -7.04 17.38 -3.17
C ALA A 206 -6.44 16.63 -1.97
N LYS A 207 -7.27 15.93 -1.19
CA LYS A 207 -6.84 15.12 -0.05
C LYS A 207 -6.02 13.92 -0.51
N ALA A 208 -6.48 13.20 -1.54
CA ALA A 208 -5.75 12.06 -2.11
C ALA A 208 -4.39 12.50 -2.68
N ALA A 209 -4.35 13.63 -3.40
CA ALA A 209 -3.12 14.20 -3.93
C ALA A 209 -2.15 14.64 -2.81
N ALA A 210 -2.64 15.26 -1.74
CA ALA A 210 -1.81 15.65 -0.60
C ALA A 210 -1.22 14.42 0.11
N TRP A 211 -2.02 13.38 0.31
CA TRP A 211 -1.57 12.10 0.86
C TRP A 211 -0.44 11.50 0.02
N TRP A 212 -0.66 11.36 -1.28
CA TRP A 212 0.33 10.77 -2.19
C TRP A 212 1.62 11.60 -2.29
N LYS A 213 1.51 12.92 -2.44
CA LYS A 213 2.68 13.82 -2.51
C LYS A 213 3.53 13.75 -1.25
N TYR A 214 2.89 13.77 -0.07
CA TYR A 214 3.61 13.63 1.19
C TYR A 214 4.27 12.25 1.32
N GLY A 215 3.52 11.17 1.07
CA GLY A 215 4.03 9.80 1.13
C GLY A 215 5.24 9.61 0.23
N SER A 216 5.15 10.03 -1.03
CA SER A 216 6.23 9.93 -2.02
C SER A 216 7.50 10.71 -1.61
N ALA A 217 7.33 11.86 -0.94
CA ALA A 217 8.43 12.70 -0.50
C ALA A 217 8.96 12.36 0.91
N ARG A 218 8.26 11.50 1.68
CA ARG A 218 8.55 11.26 3.10
C ARG A 218 10.01 10.87 3.37
N ARG A 219 10.58 9.98 2.57
CA ARG A 219 11.98 9.54 2.74
C ARG A 219 12.97 10.68 2.50
N ALA A 220 12.74 11.50 1.48
CA ALA A 220 13.56 12.67 1.20
C ALA A 220 13.46 13.71 2.33
N LEU A 221 12.25 13.97 2.84
CA LEU A 221 12.03 14.83 3.99
C LEU A 221 12.74 14.29 5.24
N ALA A 222 12.68 12.98 5.47
CA ALA A 222 13.36 12.35 6.61
C ALA A 222 14.88 12.45 6.49
N ALA A 223 15.46 12.31 5.29
CA ALA A 223 16.87 12.51 5.04
C ALA A 223 17.30 13.98 5.24
N GLU A 224 16.48 14.95 4.84
CA GLU A 224 16.75 16.38 5.00
C GLU A 224 16.65 16.84 6.47
N LEU A 225 15.57 16.42 7.16
CA LEU A 225 15.18 16.98 8.46
C LEU A 225 15.64 16.12 9.64
N GLY A 226 15.80 14.81 9.44
CA GLY A 226 16.24 13.86 10.48
C GLY A 226 17.56 14.24 11.17
N PRO A 227 18.63 14.65 10.43
CA PRO A 227 19.87 15.13 11.05
C PRO A 227 19.69 16.34 11.98
N ARG A 228 18.57 17.08 11.84
CA ARG A 228 18.21 18.21 12.69
C ARG A 228 17.30 17.80 13.86
N GLY A 229 17.10 16.50 14.08
CA GLY A 229 16.24 15.96 15.13
C GLY A 229 14.75 16.09 14.87
N VAL A 230 14.31 16.39 13.64
CA VAL A 230 12.90 16.52 13.27
C VAL A 230 12.37 15.16 12.79
N VAL A 231 11.34 14.64 13.44
CA VAL A 231 10.67 13.39 13.06
C VAL A 231 9.74 13.65 11.89
N VAL A 232 9.81 12.78 10.87
CA VAL A 232 8.90 12.78 9.72
C VAL A 232 8.00 11.55 9.83
N PRO A 233 6.74 11.70 10.30
CA PRO A 233 5.88 10.55 10.56
C PRO A 233 5.43 9.86 9.28
N ALA A 234 5.13 8.57 9.37
CA ALA A 234 4.39 7.87 8.35
C ALA A 234 2.90 8.27 8.42
N LEU A 235 2.21 8.16 7.27
CA LEU A 235 0.76 8.26 7.23
C LEU A 235 0.14 6.87 7.46
N SER A 236 -1.01 6.86 8.10
CA SER A 236 -1.84 5.68 8.28
C SER A 236 -3.28 5.99 7.94
N ALA A 237 -4.02 5.02 7.44
CA ALA A 237 -5.45 5.11 7.27
C ALA A 237 -6.14 4.39 8.42
N VAL A 238 -7.19 5.01 8.99
CA VAL A 238 -7.98 4.43 10.07
C VAL A 238 -9.47 4.58 9.76
N ARG A 239 -10.24 3.55 10.07
CA ARG A 239 -11.71 3.64 10.06
C ARG A 239 -12.15 4.26 11.37
N HIS A 240 -12.79 5.40 11.27
CA HIS A 240 -13.26 6.19 12.40
C HIS A 240 -14.63 6.79 12.06
N GLU A 241 -15.61 6.64 12.93
CA GLU A 241 -17.01 7.09 12.69
C GLU A 241 -17.58 6.65 11.35
N GLY A 242 -17.34 5.39 10.97
CA GLY A 242 -17.85 4.80 9.72
C GLY A 242 -17.11 5.20 8.45
N THR A 243 -16.16 6.14 8.51
CA THR A 243 -15.39 6.62 7.36
C THR A 243 -13.91 6.29 7.49
N VAL A 244 -13.17 6.32 6.38
CA VAL A 244 -11.70 6.17 6.39
C VAL A 244 -11.08 7.56 6.51
N LYS A 245 -10.31 7.75 7.58
CA LYS A 245 -9.61 8.98 7.91
C LYS A 245 -8.10 8.80 7.73
N SER A 246 -7.43 9.86 7.32
CA SER A 246 -5.97 9.94 7.33
C SER A 246 -5.44 10.27 8.72
N LEU A 247 -4.35 9.64 9.12
CA LEU A 247 -3.76 9.74 10.45
C LEU A 247 -2.24 9.92 10.35
N CYS A 248 -1.66 10.76 11.19
CA CYS A 248 -0.24 10.75 11.50
C CYS A 248 -0.02 10.66 13.02
N GLU A 249 1.13 10.15 13.45
CA GLU A 249 1.51 10.10 14.86
C GLU A 249 2.33 11.33 15.26
N TRP A 250 2.07 11.86 16.45
CA TRP A 250 2.86 12.92 17.04
C TRP A 250 3.00 12.77 18.55
N ARG A 251 4.19 13.13 19.04
CA ARG A 251 4.50 13.24 20.49
C ARG A 251 4.72 14.71 20.83
N PRO A 252 3.84 15.34 21.63
CA PRO A 252 4.03 16.70 22.06
C PRO A 252 5.40 16.93 22.68
N GLY A 253 6.04 18.06 22.31
CA GLY A 253 7.42 18.34 22.73
C GLY A 253 8.52 17.77 21.83
N THR A 254 8.19 16.88 20.90
CA THR A 254 9.16 16.37 19.92
C THR A 254 9.07 17.21 18.62
N PRO A 255 10.21 17.70 18.10
CA PRO A 255 10.26 18.34 16.79
C PRO A 255 9.74 17.37 15.72
N CYS A 256 8.83 17.82 14.88
CA CYS A 256 8.21 16.95 13.88
C CYS A 256 7.69 17.71 12.67
N VAL A 257 7.48 16.96 11.60
CA VAL A 257 6.65 17.36 10.46
C VAL A 257 5.21 16.97 10.75
N LEU A 258 4.28 17.90 10.56
CA LEU A 258 2.84 17.64 10.67
C LEU A 258 2.18 17.87 9.32
N PRO A 259 1.89 16.79 8.55
CA PRO A 259 1.14 16.89 7.31
C PRO A 259 -0.34 17.19 7.57
N ARG A 260 -1.05 17.64 6.54
CA ARG A 260 -2.51 17.79 6.57
C ARG A 260 -3.18 16.42 6.55
N THR A 261 -3.52 15.91 7.72
CA THR A 261 -4.33 14.70 7.92
C THR A 261 -5.67 15.05 8.55
N ASP A 262 -6.61 14.10 8.62
CA ASP A 262 -7.86 14.31 9.36
C ASP A 262 -7.61 14.28 10.86
N LEU A 263 -6.79 13.32 11.29
CA LEU A 263 -6.54 13.02 12.70
C LEU A 263 -5.03 12.99 13.00
N VAL A 264 -4.69 13.24 14.23
CA VAL A 264 -3.35 13.03 14.79
C VAL A 264 -3.49 12.08 15.99
N LEU A 265 -2.70 11.01 15.98
CA LEU A 265 -2.50 10.17 17.15
C LEU A 265 -1.49 10.87 18.06
N VAL A 266 -2.00 11.39 19.14
CA VAL A 266 -1.18 12.06 20.15
C VAL A 266 -0.76 11.05 21.22
N ARG A 267 0.55 10.90 21.42
CA ARG A 267 1.12 10.11 22.52
C ARG A 267 1.84 11.03 23.48
N ARG A 268 1.40 11.10 24.73
CA ARG A 268 2.01 11.93 25.77
C ARG A 268 2.28 11.15 27.03
N GLU A 269 3.44 11.41 27.65
CA GLU A 269 3.76 10.88 28.97
C GLU A 269 3.15 11.76 30.03
N ARG A 270 2.46 11.18 31.00
CA ARG A 270 1.98 11.87 32.21
C ARG A 270 2.53 11.18 33.45
N GLU A 271 2.93 11.98 34.40
CA GLU A 271 3.28 11.49 35.73
C GLU A 271 2.02 11.37 36.59
N ARG A 272 1.68 10.17 37.01
CA ARG A 272 0.64 9.92 37.97
C ARG A 272 1.30 9.75 39.34
N LYS A 273 1.08 10.74 40.25
CA LYS A 273 1.51 10.66 41.62
C LYS A 273 0.59 9.70 42.39
N GLY A 274 1.13 8.56 42.81
CA GLY A 274 0.50 7.68 43.78
C GLY A 274 0.96 8.02 45.20
N LEU A 275 0.33 7.41 46.22
CA LEU A 275 0.68 7.65 47.66
C LEU A 275 2.16 7.37 47.97
N PHE A 276 2.82 6.46 47.25
CA PHE A 276 4.19 6.02 47.53
C PHE A 276 5.14 6.05 46.33
N ARG A 277 4.63 6.24 45.12
CA ARG A 277 5.45 6.24 43.89
C ARG A 277 4.81 7.07 42.78
N THR A 278 5.64 7.85 42.07
CA THR A 278 5.24 8.47 40.82
C THR A 278 5.43 7.43 39.70
N ARG A 279 4.39 7.19 38.90
CA ARG A 279 4.44 6.32 37.70
C ARG A 279 4.27 7.18 36.49
N LYS A 280 5.12 6.95 35.50
CA LYS A 280 4.90 7.47 34.12
C LYS A 280 3.82 6.62 33.44
N ILE A 281 2.79 7.28 32.95
CA ILE A 281 1.70 6.67 32.19
C ILE A 281 1.74 7.29 30.81
N VAL A 282 1.74 6.45 29.78
CA VAL A 282 1.55 6.90 28.41
C VAL A 282 0.05 7.05 28.19
N GLN A 283 -0.38 8.25 27.84
CA GLN A 283 -1.74 8.55 27.43
C GLN A 283 -1.74 8.71 25.90
N GLU A 284 -2.57 7.91 25.22
CA GLU A 284 -2.74 7.94 23.77
C GLU A 284 -4.18 8.32 23.44
N GLY A 285 -4.36 8.99 22.31
CA GLY A 285 -5.69 9.27 21.80
C GLY A 285 -5.65 10.12 20.53
N LEU A 286 -6.81 10.24 19.91
CA LEU A 286 -7.00 10.94 18.66
C LEU A 286 -7.37 12.40 18.91
N VAL A 287 -6.89 13.27 18.03
CA VAL A 287 -7.23 14.69 18.00
C VAL A 287 -7.43 15.09 16.53
N PRO A 288 -8.48 15.86 16.20
CA PRO A 288 -8.58 16.47 14.89
C PRO A 288 -7.33 17.29 14.54
N ASN A 289 -6.71 17.01 13.41
CA ASN A 289 -5.46 17.64 13.01
C ASN A 289 -5.59 19.18 12.94
N GLU A 290 -6.74 19.67 12.48
CA GLU A 290 -7.01 21.10 12.44
C GLU A 290 -6.84 21.82 13.79
N GLN A 291 -7.17 21.17 14.89
CA GLN A 291 -6.99 21.75 16.22
C GLN A 291 -5.50 21.92 16.55
N ILE A 292 -4.68 20.94 16.23
CA ILE A 292 -3.22 20.99 16.41
C ILE A 292 -2.61 22.05 15.50
N TRP A 293 -3.03 22.09 14.25
CA TRP A 293 -2.58 23.09 13.29
C TRP A 293 -2.86 24.51 13.77
N LYS A 294 -4.07 24.81 14.24
CA LYS A 294 -4.43 26.13 14.80
C LYS A 294 -3.54 26.56 15.94
N ILE A 295 -3.07 25.58 16.75
CA ILE A 295 -2.19 25.87 17.88
C ILE A 295 -0.74 26.08 17.42
N LEU A 296 -0.26 25.27 16.49
CA LEU A 296 1.15 25.23 16.12
C LEU A 296 1.54 26.14 14.95
N ALA A 297 0.62 26.53 14.07
CA ALA A 297 0.92 27.28 12.85
C ALA A 297 1.72 28.56 13.10
N ALA A 298 1.40 29.32 14.16
CA ALA A 298 2.13 30.54 14.50
C ALA A 298 3.55 30.31 15.05
N HIS A 299 3.90 29.04 15.33
CA HIS A 299 5.17 28.63 15.95
C HIS A 299 5.93 27.59 15.13
N SER A 300 5.55 27.45 13.87
CA SER A 300 6.10 26.46 12.95
C SER A 300 6.36 27.08 11.58
N GLU A 301 7.29 26.46 10.87
CA GLU A 301 7.54 26.80 9.46
C GLU A 301 6.47 26.11 8.59
N LEU A 302 5.71 26.89 7.83
CA LEU A 302 4.78 26.36 6.83
C LEU A 302 5.54 26.08 5.54
N ARG A 303 5.41 24.86 5.02
CA ARG A 303 5.90 24.46 3.70
C ARG A 303 4.72 24.04 2.82
N ALA A 304 4.62 24.60 1.65
CA ALA A 304 3.61 24.25 0.65
C ALA A 304 3.96 22.97 -0.13
N GLU A 305 5.27 22.74 -0.30
CA GLU A 305 5.77 21.55 -1.02
C GLU A 305 6.40 20.53 -0.08
N PRO A 306 6.24 19.21 -0.34
CA PRO A 306 5.50 18.56 -1.43
C PRO A 306 3.97 18.59 -1.27
N ALA A 307 3.50 18.90 -0.09
CA ALA A 307 2.11 19.12 0.29
C ALA A 307 2.12 20.09 1.48
N ASP A 308 1.01 20.76 1.76
CA ASP A 308 0.90 21.63 2.94
C ASP A 308 1.30 20.88 4.22
N LEU A 309 2.38 21.32 4.87
CA LEU A 309 2.87 20.74 6.11
C LEU A 309 3.47 21.80 7.02
N LEU A 310 3.47 21.51 8.32
CA LEU A 310 4.16 22.30 9.32
C LEU A 310 5.45 21.61 9.74
N VAL A 311 6.58 22.32 9.72
CA VAL A 311 7.83 21.86 10.34
C VAL A 311 7.91 22.52 11.73
N HIS A 312 7.55 21.74 12.74
CA HIS A 312 7.56 22.17 14.13
C HIS A 312 8.87 21.77 14.81
N ARG A 313 9.62 22.77 15.30
CA ARG A 313 10.96 22.52 15.86
C ARG A 313 11.01 22.62 17.39
N SER A 314 10.16 23.46 17.98
CA SER A 314 10.15 23.67 19.43
C SER A 314 8.77 24.14 19.89
N THR A 315 8.38 23.67 21.07
CA THR A 315 7.08 24.03 21.66
C THR A 315 7.29 25.01 22.81
N PRO A 316 6.91 26.29 22.70
CA PRO A 316 6.97 27.23 23.80
C PRO A 316 6.10 26.76 25.00
N PRO A 317 6.48 27.05 26.26
CA PRO A 317 5.75 26.56 27.44
C PRO A 317 4.24 26.84 27.44
N PRO A 318 3.74 28.03 27.03
CA PRO A 318 2.30 28.28 26.94
C PRO A 318 1.59 27.37 25.94
N ILE A 319 2.27 27.03 24.82
CA ILE A 319 1.74 26.15 23.79
C ILE A 319 1.75 24.71 24.30
N ALA A 320 2.81 24.28 24.98
CA ALA A 320 2.88 22.97 25.61
C ALA A 320 1.70 22.75 26.56
N ALA A 321 1.41 23.74 27.43
CA ALA A 321 0.28 23.67 28.37
C ALA A 321 -1.07 23.52 27.63
N ARG A 322 -1.27 24.23 26.51
CA ARG A 322 -2.50 24.10 25.70
C ARG A 322 -2.61 22.70 25.08
N LEU A 323 -1.52 22.15 24.56
CA LEU A 323 -1.49 20.81 23.98
C LEU A 323 -1.73 19.73 25.04
N GLU A 324 -1.20 19.92 26.26
CA GLU A 324 -1.44 19.02 27.39
C GLU A 324 -2.90 19.05 27.88
N ALA A 325 -3.57 20.19 27.74
CA ALA A 325 -4.96 20.35 28.13
C ALA A 325 -5.97 19.82 27.10
N MET A 326 -5.53 19.47 25.88
CA MET A 326 -6.43 18.97 24.85
C MET A 326 -7.08 17.65 25.27
N ALA A 327 -8.37 17.53 25.02
CA ALA A 327 -9.07 16.26 25.13
C ALA A 327 -8.57 15.28 24.08
N LEU A 328 -8.32 14.06 24.47
CA LEU A 328 -7.97 12.96 23.59
C LEU A 328 -9.17 12.04 23.45
N GLU A 329 -9.54 11.74 22.23
CA GLU A 329 -10.55 10.72 21.94
C GLU A 329 -9.92 9.32 22.03
N PRO A 330 -10.59 8.34 22.68
CA PRO A 330 -10.07 7.00 22.82
C PRO A 330 -9.79 6.29 21.50
N LEU A 331 -8.70 5.52 21.43
CA LEU A 331 -8.31 4.75 20.24
C LEU A 331 -9.23 3.57 19.92
N GLU A 332 -10.02 3.11 20.87
CA GLU A 332 -10.96 1.99 20.70
C GLU A 332 -11.99 2.22 19.59
N HIS A 333 -12.23 3.48 19.23
CA HIS A 333 -13.12 3.89 18.14
C HIS A 333 -12.42 3.91 16.76
N ALA A 334 -11.11 3.69 16.71
CA ALA A 334 -10.32 3.70 15.48
C ALA A 334 -9.71 2.32 15.19
N ARG A 335 -9.89 1.84 13.97
CA ARG A 335 -9.29 0.58 13.51
C ARG A 335 -8.44 0.86 12.28
N ASN A 336 -7.28 0.21 12.18
CA ASN A 336 -6.47 0.29 10.97
C ASN A 336 -7.32 -0.06 9.75
N ALA A 337 -7.19 0.73 8.71
CA ALA A 337 -7.90 0.54 7.45
C ALA A 337 -6.90 0.42 6.30
N LEU A 338 -7.24 -0.40 5.33
CA LEU A 338 -6.61 -0.38 4.02
C LEU A 338 -7.22 0.76 3.19
N LEU A 339 -6.47 1.23 2.20
CA LEU A 339 -6.97 2.22 1.24
C LEU A 339 -7.87 1.61 0.16
N LEU A 340 -8.13 0.30 0.24
CA LEU A 340 -9.09 -0.38 -0.62
C LEU A 340 -10.52 0.06 -0.27
N GLY A 341 -11.31 0.39 -1.28
CA GLY A 341 -12.63 1.02 -1.12
C GLY A 341 -12.57 2.50 -0.80
N VAL A 342 -11.41 3.14 -0.87
CA VAL A 342 -11.24 4.60 -0.80
C VAL A 342 -10.97 5.11 -2.21
N VAL A 343 -11.87 5.95 -2.72
CA VAL A 343 -11.77 6.54 -4.06
C VAL A 343 -11.73 8.06 -3.98
N ASP A 344 -11.12 8.69 -4.96
CA ASP A 344 -11.07 10.15 -5.09
C ASP A 344 -11.93 10.59 -6.26
N LEU A 345 -13.13 11.02 -5.97
CA LEU A 345 -14.06 11.52 -6.97
C LEU A 345 -14.13 13.04 -6.91
N GLY A 346 -14.20 13.68 -8.07
CA GLY A 346 -14.27 15.14 -8.21
C GLY A 346 -15.58 15.76 -7.69
N SER A 347 -16.62 14.96 -7.52
CA SER A 347 -17.88 15.31 -6.86
C SER A 347 -18.40 14.09 -6.11
N GLU A 348 -18.96 14.30 -4.91
CA GLU A 348 -19.68 13.21 -4.24
C GLU A 348 -20.72 12.62 -5.22
N PRO A 349 -20.81 11.28 -5.36
CA PRO A 349 -21.89 10.68 -6.12
C PRO A 349 -23.20 11.22 -5.53
N ARG A 350 -23.99 11.93 -6.33
CA ARG A 350 -25.30 12.42 -5.91
C ARG A 350 -26.15 11.20 -5.59
N ALA A 351 -26.50 11.07 -4.32
CA ALA A 351 -27.42 10.05 -3.82
C ALA A 351 -28.82 10.23 -4.44
#